data_656a669fdcedec94d98038e24683432f
#
_entry.id   656a669fdcedec94d98038e24683432f
#
_cell.length_a   1.000
_cell.length_b   1.000
_cell.length_c   1.000
_cell.angle_alpha   90.00
_cell.angle_beta   90.00
_cell.angle_gamma   90.00
#
_symmetry.space_group_name_H-M   'P 1'
#
loop_
_entity.id
_entity.type
_entity.pdbx_description
1 polymer ?
#
loop_
_entity_poly.entity_id
_entity_poly.type
_entity_poly.pdbx_seq_one_letter_code
_entity_poly.pdbx_strand_id
1 'polypeptide(L)'
;PKRAKNTMSTESTSIRIPVLGSVPAGIPLEAIEDIEDWEEIPREWTKGDKDYFGLKIHGDSMYPKYMDGDTIILRKADDCESGDECVVYVNGYDATFKKVIKKMDHIILQPLNSEYEPIMIDNNDENNPVKIVGIVVELRRKL
;
A
#
# COMPACT_ATOMS: atom_id res chain seq x y z
N PRO A 1 1.51 27.85 29.56
CA PRO A 1 0.96 27.62 29.35
C PRO A 1 0.99 27.43 29.36
N LYS A 2 1.15 27.47 28.98
CA LYS A 2 0.68 27.32 28.71
C LYS A 2 0.63 26.80 28.41
N ARG A 3 1.17 26.92 28.25
CA ARG A 3 0.73 26.55 27.85
C ARG A 3 0.87 25.99 27.61
N ALA A 4 1.34 25.99 27.62
CA ALA A 4 0.97 25.49 27.29
C ALA A 4 1.10 25.24 26.96
N LYS A 5 1.38 25.27 26.74
CA LYS A 5 1.14 25.01 26.31
C LYS A 5 1.15 24.48 25.95
N ASN A 6 1.42 24.64 25.94
CA ASN A 6 1.13 24.12 25.53
C ASN A 6 1.26 23.47 25.29
N THR A 7 1.57 23.40 25.33
CA THR A 7 1.54 22.73 24.90
C THR A 7 1.37 22.08 24.78
N MET A 8 1.15 21.98 24.79
CA MET A 8 0.84 21.40 24.61
C MET A 8 0.76 20.79 24.12
N SER A 9 0.43 20.88 24.57
CA SER A 9 0.43 20.12 23.67
C SER A 9 1.07 20.15 22.40
N THR A 10 2.10 19.99 22.28
CA THR A 10 2.84 19.96 21.05
C THR A 10 2.80 18.58 20.38
N GLU A 11 2.33 17.58 21.07
CA GLU A 11 2.21 16.25 20.48
C GLU A 11 0.86 16.09 19.82
N SER A 12 0.90 15.95 18.51
CA SER A 12 -0.30 15.65 17.75
C SER A 12 -0.70 14.19 17.92
N THR A 13 -2.00 13.93 17.92
CA THR A 13 -2.52 12.58 17.89
C THR A 13 -2.51 11.98 16.48
N SER A 14 -2.08 12.76 15.49
CA SER A 14 -1.98 12.31 14.10
C SER A 14 -0.58 12.59 13.55
N ILE A 15 -0.24 11.87 12.50
CA ILE A 15 0.97 12.12 11.71
C ILE A 15 0.61 12.20 10.25
N ARG A 16 1.42 12.93 9.48
CA ARG A 16 1.26 13.03 8.03
C ARG A 16 2.07 11.95 7.36
N ILE A 17 1.48 11.34 6.33
CA ILE A 17 2.18 10.38 5.47
C ILE A 17 2.03 10.82 4.02
N PRO A 18 3.03 10.52 3.17
CA PRO A 18 2.91 10.84 1.76
C PRO A 18 1.97 9.88 1.04
N VAL A 19 1.23 10.41 0.06
CA VAL A 19 0.45 9.61 -0.86
C VAL A 19 1.22 9.59 -2.19
N LEU A 20 1.72 8.42 -2.54
CA LEU A 20 2.56 8.24 -3.71
C LEU A 20 1.71 8.06 -4.96
N GLY A 21 2.19 8.54 -6.10
CA GLY A 21 1.53 8.32 -7.38
C GLY A 21 1.92 6.99 -8.00
N SER A 22 3.12 6.50 -7.66
CA SER A 22 3.62 5.22 -8.13
C SER A 22 4.65 4.69 -7.15
N VAL A 23 4.96 3.40 -7.25
CA VAL A 23 5.96 2.77 -6.40
C VAL A 23 6.94 2.04 -7.34
N PRO A 24 7.93 2.76 -7.88
CA PRO A 24 8.86 2.17 -8.84
C PRO A 24 9.80 1.17 -8.15
N ALA A 25 10.12 0.10 -8.87
CA ALA A 25 11.03 -0.91 -8.39
C ALA A 25 12.45 -0.34 -8.24
N GLY A 26 13.16 -0.82 -7.22
CA GLY A 26 14.56 -0.43 -7.01
C GLY A 26 14.75 0.89 -6.29
N ILE A 27 13.68 1.61 -5.96
CA ILE A 27 13.74 2.87 -5.21
C ILE A 27 13.14 2.64 -3.83
N PRO A 28 13.88 2.91 -2.74
CA PRO A 28 13.29 2.82 -1.39
C PRO A 28 12.07 3.73 -1.26
N LEU A 29 11.08 3.30 -0.51
CA LEU A 29 9.84 4.08 -0.37
C LEU A 29 10.09 5.52 0.09
N GLU A 30 11.03 5.72 1.02
CA GLU A 30 11.33 7.05 1.55
C GLU A 30 12.03 7.95 0.53
N ALA A 31 12.56 7.39 -0.55
CA ALA A 31 13.24 8.15 -1.60
C ALA A 31 12.36 8.42 -2.81
N ILE A 32 11.12 7.95 -2.82
CA ILE A 32 10.21 8.17 -3.95
C ILE A 32 9.77 9.62 -3.95
N GLU A 33 9.93 10.29 -5.08
CA GLU A 33 9.62 11.71 -5.22
C GLU A 33 8.23 11.98 -5.78
N ASP A 34 7.56 10.97 -6.33
CA ASP A 34 6.22 11.12 -6.91
C ASP A 34 5.18 11.14 -5.79
N ILE A 35 5.08 12.28 -5.11
CA ILE A 35 4.11 12.48 -4.03
C ILE A 35 2.98 13.32 -4.59
N GLU A 36 1.78 12.74 -4.64
CA GLU A 36 0.60 13.41 -5.20
C GLU A 36 -0.26 14.08 -4.13
N ASP A 37 -0.13 13.65 -2.88
CA ASP A 37 -0.97 14.19 -1.80
C ASP A 37 -0.34 13.84 -0.46
N TRP A 38 -0.94 14.33 0.62
CA TRP A 38 -0.57 14.01 1.99
C TRP A 38 -1.84 13.65 2.74
N GLU A 39 -1.76 12.64 3.60
CA GLU A 39 -2.88 12.22 4.43
C GLU A 39 -2.43 12.11 5.87
N GLU A 40 -3.38 12.22 6.78
CA GLU A 40 -3.10 12.05 8.20
C GLU A 40 -3.65 10.72 8.68
N ILE A 41 -2.87 10.04 9.52
CA ILE A 41 -3.29 8.80 10.17
C ILE A 41 -3.10 8.98 11.68
N PRO A 42 -3.85 8.21 12.50
CA PRO A 42 -3.64 8.25 13.94
C PRO A 42 -2.21 7.83 14.28
N ARG A 43 -1.55 8.61 15.13
CA ARG A 43 -0.20 8.28 15.58
C ARG A 43 -0.16 6.90 16.24
N GLU A 44 -1.24 6.52 16.86
CA GLU A 44 -1.35 5.22 17.52
C GLU A 44 -1.10 4.04 16.59
N TRP A 45 -1.39 4.20 15.29
CA TRP A 45 -1.15 3.14 14.32
C TRP A 45 0.33 2.79 14.18
N THR A 46 1.22 3.71 14.53
CA THR A 46 2.67 3.52 14.35
C THR A 46 3.33 2.80 15.52
N LYS A 47 2.58 2.42 16.54
CA LYS A 47 3.12 1.68 17.68
C LYS A 47 3.73 0.35 17.21
N GLY A 48 4.86 -0.04 17.82
CA GLY A 48 5.56 -1.26 17.45
C GLY A 48 6.33 -1.12 16.15
N ASP A 49 6.83 0.08 15.87
CA ASP A 49 7.66 0.38 14.69
C ASP A 49 6.93 0.13 13.36
N LYS A 50 5.61 0.23 13.35
CA LYS A 50 4.83 0.14 12.12
C LYS A 50 4.95 1.43 11.33
N ASP A 51 5.08 1.28 10.02
CA ASP A 51 5.26 2.41 9.12
C ASP A 51 4.18 2.35 8.03
N TYR A 52 3.77 3.53 7.54
CA TYR A 52 2.62 3.65 6.64
C TYR A 52 2.94 4.59 5.48
N PHE A 53 2.28 4.36 4.38
CA PHE A 53 2.30 5.28 3.24
C PHE A 53 0.96 5.18 2.52
N GLY A 54 0.68 6.19 1.70
CA GLY A 54 -0.51 6.17 0.85
C GLY A 54 -0.13 5.90 -0.60
N LEU A 55 -1.11 5.45 -1.37
CA LEU A 55 -0.95 5.27 -2.81
C LEU A 55 -2.23 5.74 -3.49
N LYS A 56 -2.09 6.54 -4.54
CA LYS A 56 -3.20 6.93 -5.38
C LYS A 56 -3.50 5.81 -6.36
N ILE A 57 -4.76 5.41 -6.44
CA ILE A 57 -5.20 4.36 -7.36
C ILE A 57 -5.31 4.94 -8.77
N HIS A 58 -4.67 4.29 -9.72
CA HIS A 58 -4.79 4.60 -11.14
C HIS A 58 -5.32 3.35 -11.85
N GLY A 59 -6.37 3.54 -12.64
CA GLY A 59 -6.98 2.43 -13.36
C GLY A 59 -8.09 1.76 -12.58
N ASP A 60 -8.58 0.64 -13.10
CA ASP A 60 -9.79 0.00 -12.61
C ASP A 60 -9.67 -1.50 -12.35
N SER A 61 -8.45 -2.03 -12.23
CA SER A 61 -8.26 -3.47 -12.03
C SER A 61 -8.82 -3.96 -10.69
N MET A 62 -9.04 -3.06 -9.75
CA MET A 62 -9.59 -3.40 -8.43
C MET A 62 -11.01 -2.87 -8.24
N TYR A 63 -11.65 -2.44 -9.33
CA TYR A 63 -13.06 -2.06 -9.34
C TYR A 63 -13.92 -3.33 -9.09
N PRO A 64 -15.02 -3.29 -8.38
CA PRO A 64 -15.71 -2.07 -7.90
C PRO A 64 -15.32 -1.60 -6.50
N LYS A 65 -14.46 -2.33 -5.79
CA LYS A 65 -14.11 -1.95 -4.41
C LYS A 65 -13.26 -0.68 -4.41
N TYR A 66 -12.30 -0.61 -5.32
CA TYR A 66 -11.39 0.54 -5.44
C TYR A 66 -11.59 1.18 -6.79
N MET A 67 -11.68 2.51 -6.82
CA MET A 67 -11.91 3.26 -8.04
C MET A 67 -10.70 4.11 -8.38
N ASP A 68 -10.53 4.41 -9.66
CA ASP A 68 -9.52 5.36 -10.11
C ASP A 68 -9.66 6.67 -9.32
N GLY A 69 -8.56 7.19 -8.81
CA GLY A 69 -8.56 8.40 -8.00
C GLY A 69 -8.69 8.19 -6.50
N ASP A 70 -9.04 6.98 -6.07
CA ASP A 70 -9.07 6.66 -4.64
C ASP A 70 -7.65 6.72 -4.06
N THR A 71 -7.58 6.96 -2.75
CA THR A 71 -6.35 6.84 -1.98
C THR A 71 -6.45 5.62 -1.08
N ILE A 72 -5.44 4.77 -1.10
CA ILE A 72 -5.34 3.68 -0.14
C ILE A 72 -4.22 3.97 0.84
N ILE A 73 -4.45 3.64 2.11
CA ILE A 73 -3.43 3.72 3.14
C ILE A 73 -2.90 2.31 3.37
N LEU A 74 -1.58 2.19 3.33
CA LEU A 74 -0.92 0.90 3.42
C LEU A 74 0.02 0.87 4.60
N ARG A 75 0.03 -0.25 5.29
CA ARG A 75 1.07 -0.55 6.27
C ARG A 75 2.22 -1.25 5.55
N LYS A 76 3.43 -0.73 5.68
CA LYS A 76 4.61 -1.38 5.09
C LYS A 76 4.74 -2.78 5.66
N ALA A 77 4.99 -3.73 4.78
CA ALA A 77 5.14 -5.14 5.17
C ALA A 77 5.94 -5.84 4.08
N ASP A 78 6.69 -6.87 4.47
CA ASP A 78 7.43 -7.70 3.53
C ASP A 78 6.80 -9.08 3.36
N ASP A 79 5.69 -9.32 4.03
CA ASP A 79 4.89 -10.54 3.87
C ASP A 79 3.42 -10.20 4.16
N CYS A 80 2.53 -11.12 3.79
CA CYS A 80 1.10 -10.95 4.01
C CYS A 80 0.43 -12.31 4.16
N GLU A 81 -0.85 -12.31 4.53
CA GLU A 81 -1.64 -13.53 4.60
C GLU A 81 -2.47 -13.67 3.32
N SER A 82 -2.84 -14.91 3.01
CA SER A 82 -3.67 -15.19 1.84
C SER A 82 -5.00 -14.44 1.97
N GLY A 83 -5.36 -13.70 0.92
CA GLY A 83 -6.57 -12.88 0.90
C GLY A 83 -6.32 -11.41 1.17
N ASP A 84 -5.13 -11.05 1.62
CA ASP A 84 -4.79 -9.64 1.83
C ASP A 84 -4.70 -8.91 0.49
N GLU A 85 -5.10 -7.64 0.51
CA GLU A 85 -4.96 -6.75 -0.63
C GLU A 85 -3.68 -5.95 -0.44
N CYS A 86 -2.76 -6.10 -1.38
CA CYS A 86 -1.37 -5.64 -1.19
C CYS A 86 -0.85 -4.92 -2.41
N VAL A 87 0.10 -4.04 -2.15
CA VAL A 87 0.99 -3.51 -3.19
C VAL A 87 2.17 -4.45 -3.27
N VAL A 88 2.46 -4.94 -4.47
CA VAL A 88 3.50 -5.96 -4.68
C VAL A 88 4.36 -5.61 -5.89
N TYR A 89 5.65 -5.96 -5.81
CA TYR A 89 6.53 -5.98 -6.97
C TYR A 89 6.50 -7.36 -7.61
N VAL A 90 6.51 -7.39 -8.93
CA VAL A 90 6.66 -8.62 -9.69
C VAL A 90 7.78 -8.43 -10.68
N ASN A 91 8.84 -9.22 -10.57
CA ASN A 91 9.93 -9.28 -11.54
C ASN A 91 10.55 -7.90 -11.85
N GLY A 92 10.70 -7.05 -10.82
CA GLY A 92 11.39 -5.76 -10.97
C GLY A 92 10.62 -4.66 -11.69
N TYR A 93 9.35 -4.92 -12.05
CA TYR A 93 8.48 -3.86 -12.58
C TYR A 93 7.93 -3.01 -11.45
N ASP A 94 7.31 -1.89 -11.81
CA ASP A 94 6.63 -1.04 -10.86
C ASP A 94 5.60 -1.86 -10.07
N ALA A 95 5.37 -1.45 -8.83
CA ALA A 95 4.44 -2.18 -7.98
C ALA A 95 3.01 -2.07 -8.50
N THR A 96 2.25 -3.12 -8.28
CA THR A 96 0.83 -3.18 -8.62
C THR A 96 0.02 -3.52 -7.37
N PHE A 97 -1.24 -3.10 -7.35
CA PHE A 97 -2.16 -3.36 -6.24
C PHE A 97 -3.11 -4.49 -6.61
N LYS A 98 -3.04 -5.59 -5.88
CA LYS A 98 -3.83 -6.80 -6.16
C LYS A 98 -4.17 -7.52 -4.87
N LYS A 99 -5.18 -8.38 -4.92
CA LYS A 99 -5.43 -9.33 -3.85
C LYS A 99 -4.45 -10.48 -3.99
N VAL A 100 -3.75 -10.81 -2.91
CA VAL A 100 -2.73 -11.86 -2.92
C VAL A 100 -3.35 -13.14 -2.38
N ILE A 101 -3.38 -14.18 -3.20
CA ILE A 101 -3.88 -15.50 -2.78
C ILE A 101 -2.70 -16.45 -2.78
N LYS A 102 -2.43 -17.04 -1.62
CA LYS A 102 -1.31 -17.98 -1.46
C LYS A 102 -1.82 -19.40 -1.56
N LYS A 103 -1.23 -20.14 -2.48
CA LYS A 103 -1.45 -21.58 -2.63
C LYS A 103 -0.17 -22.30 -2.21
N MET A 104 -0.22 -23.63 -2.16
CA MET A 104 0.91 -24.43 -1.69
C MET A 104 2.18 -24.18 -2.51
N ASP A 105 2.05 -24.09 -3.82
CA ASP A 105 3.21 -24.01 -4.73
C ASP A 105 3.21 -22.77 -5.60
N HIS A 106 2.23 -21.88 -5.46
CA HIS A 106 2.16 -20.67 -6.28
C HIS A 106 1.39 -19.57 -5.56
N ILE A 107 1.52 -18.36 -6.09
CA ILE A 107 0.80 -17.17 -5.64
C ILE A 107 -0.06 -16.70 -6.79
N ILE A 108 -1.29 -16.29 -6.48
CA ILE A 108 -2.17 -15.66 -7.45
C ILE A 108 -2.29 -14.19 -7.08
N LEU A 109 -2.02 -13.32 -8.04
CA LEU A 109 -2.30 -11.89 -7.91
C LEU A 109 -3.65 -11.65 -8.58
N GLN A 110 -4.67 -11.45 -7.76
CA GLN A 110 -6.06 -11.45 -8.20
C GLN A 110 -6.59 -10.04 -8.30
N PRO A 111 -6.92 -9.56 -9.52
CA PRO A 111 -7.70 -8.33 -9.66
C PRO A 111 -9.12 -8.57 -9.16
N LEU A 112 -9.77 -7.53 -8.64
CA LEU A 112 -11.18 -7.62 -8.23
C LEU A 112 -12.12 -7.42 -9.40
N ASN A 113 -11.64 -6.78 -10.47
CA ASN A 113 -12.41 -6.56 -11.69
C ASN A 113 -12.28 -7.80 -12.58
N SER A 114 -13.43 -8.43 -12.87
CA SER A 114 -13.45 -9.68 -13.65
C SER A 114 -13.01 -9.50 -15.10
N GLU A 115 -12.87 -8.27 -15.57
CA GLU A 115 -12.36 -8.00 -16.92
C GLU A 115 -10.84 -8.17 -17.02
N TYR A 116 -10.16 -8.31 -15.88
CA TYR A 116 -8.72 -8.49 -15.82
C TYR A 116 -8.41 -9.93 -15.42
N GLU A 117 -7.40 -10.50 -16.03
CA GLU A 117 -7.00 -11.86 -15.73
C GLU A 117 -6.09 -11.92 -14.50
N PRO A 118 -6.26 -12.93 -13.64
CA PRO A 118 -5.31 -13.13 -12.53
C PRO A 118 -3.95 -13.56 -13.07
N ILE A 119 -2.92 -13.19 -12.31
CA ILE A 119 -1.53 -13.56 -12.63
C ILE A 119 -1.12 -14.67 -11.67
N MET A 120 -0.70 -15.81 -12.21
CA MET A 120 -0.22 -16.94 -11.41
C MET A 120 1.30 -16.97 -11.47
N ILE A 121 1.94 -17.03 -10.29
CA ILE A 121 3.39 -17.02 -10.19
C ILE A 121 3.81 -18.21 -9.33
N ASP A 122 4.64 -19.08 -9.91
CA ASP A 122 5.19 -20.24 -9.21
C ASP A 122 6.15 -19.78 -8.13
N ASN A 123 6.03 -20.34 -6.93
CA ASN A 123 6.90 -19.97 -5.80
C ASN A 123 8.38 -20.26 -6.08
N ASN A 124 8.67 -21.19 -6.99
CA ASN A 124 10.04 -21.54 -7.34
C ASN A 124 10.55 -20.84 -8.59
N ASP A 125 9.75 -19.93 -9.15
CA ASP A 125 10.15 -19.19 -10.35
C ASP A 125 11.06 -18.02 -9.97
N GLU A 126 12.37 -18.22 -10.06
CA GLU A 126 13.36 -17.22 -9.73
C GLU A 126 13.38 -16.06 -10.71
N ASN A 127 12.76 -16.23 -11.88
CA ASN A 127 12.68 -15.18 -12.90
C ASN A 127 11.52 -14.22 -12.65
N ASN A 128 10.58 -14.59 -11.79
CA ASN A 128 9.41 -13.76 -11.47
C ASN A 128 9.23 -13.64 -9.94
N PRO A 129 10.22 -13.09 -9.22
CA PRO A 129 10.07 -12.95 -7.78
C PRO A 129 8.94 -11.99 -7.44
N VAL A 130 8.16 -12.36 -6.44
CA VAL A 130 7.09 -11.50 -5.89
C VAL A 130 7.58 -10.94 -4.57
N LYS A 131 7.46 -9.63 -4.41
CA LYS A 131 7.85 -8.97 -3.16
C LYS A 131 6.70 -8.11 -2.67
N ILE A 132 6.25 -8.37 -1.46
CA ILE A 132 5.20 -7.57 -0.82
C ILE A 132 5.83 -6.24 -0.39
N VAL A 133 5.11 -5.14 -0.62
CA VAL A 133 5.55 -3.80 -0.24
C VAL A 133 4.69 -3.26 0.91
N GLY A 134 3.39 -3.50 0.85
CA GLY A 134 2.48 -3.04 1.88
C GLY A 134 1.12 -3.69 1.78
N ILE A 135 0.40 -3.68 2.90
CA ILE A 135 -0.95 -4.25 3.02
C ILE A 135 -1.91 -3.10 3.25
N VAL A 136 -3.02 -3.07 2.50
CA VAL A 136 -4.00 -2.01 2.64
C VAL A 136 -4.70 -2.11 3.99
N VAL A 137 -4.83 -0.97 4.66
CA VAL A 137 -5.53 -0.87 5.94
C VAL A 137 -6.75 0.03 5.86
N GLU A 138 -6.80 0.94 4.88
CA GLU A 138 -7.90 1.89 4.78
C GLU A 138 -8.04 2.41 3.36
N LEU A 139 -9.27 2.60 2.93
CA LEU A 139 -9.62 3.24 1.66
C LEU A 139 -10.17 4.63 1.98
N ARG A 140 -9.69 5.64 1.27
CA ARG A 140 -10.19 7.01 1.39
C ARG A 140 -10.63 7.52 0.02
N ARG A 141 -11.84 8.03 -0.03
CA ARG A 141 -12.42 8.55 -1.26
C ARG A 141 -13.09 9.87 -0.96
N LYS A 142 -12.72 10.87 -1.73
CA LYS A 142 -13.36 12.18 -1.65
C LYS A 142 -14.56 12.19 -2.57
N LEU A 143 -15.65 12.76 -2.10
CA LEU A 143 -16.88 12.87 -2.87
C LEU A 143 -16.92 14.18 -3.64
#